data_f1281fd1f17fe207de55af06e1fca28f
#
_entry.id   f1281fd1f17fe207de55af06e1fca28f
#
_cell.length_a   1.000
_cell.length_b   1.000
_cell.length_c   1.000
_cell.angle_alpha   90.00
_cell.angle_beta   90.00
_cell.angle_gamma   90.00
#
_symmetry.space_group_name_H-M   'P 1'
#
loop_
_entity.id
_entity.type
_entity.pdbx_description
1 polymer ?
#
loop_
_entity_poly.entity_id
_entity_poly.type
_entity_poly.pdbx_seq_one_letter_code
_entity_poly.pdbx_strand_id
1 'polypeptide(L)'
;VSHVPVWFQRQAGRSLPEYRAIRGEGSILDAIEDSSLAAEITMQPVRRYGVDAAILFSDIVVPVNAVGFTIDVVPGVGPTASQPFRRKADLQRLRNLEPPVDTPYVLETVKELVRNLDVPLIGFAGAPFTVASYLIEGQPSRTHAKTKSLMHSEPGVWHDLMSRLTDIAVASMRSQVLAGASAVQLFDSWAGALSATDYKNFVFPHSQRVFDELTDLEV
;
A
#
# COMPACT_ATOMS: atom_id res chain seq x y z
N VAL A 1 10.39 6.88 27.43
CA VAL A 1 10.90 5.66 26.77
C VAL A 1 12.28 5.38 27.33
N SER A 2 12.57 4.13 27.74
CA SER A 2 13.85 3.74 28.36
C SER A 2 14.96 3.47 27.32
N HIS A 3 14.60 3.35 26.05
CA HIS A 3 15.51 3.06 24.93
C HIS A 3 15.01 3.76 23.64
N VAL A 4 15.83 3.76 22.62
CA VAL A 4 15.43 4.22 21.28
C VAL A 4 14.51 3.18 20.65
N PRO A 5 13.26 3.52 20.28
CA PRO A 5 12.35 2.57 19.64
C PRO A 5 12.92 2.05 18.31
N VAL A 6 12.81 0.74 18.09
CA VAL A 6 13.30 0.07 16.90
C VAL A 6 12.24 -0.84 16.32
N TRP A 7 11.95 -0.66 15.04
CA TRP A 7 11.22 -1.61 14.22
C TRP A 7 11.90 -1.72 12.86
N PHE A 8 11.70 -2.84 12.19
CA PHE A 8 12.28 -3.07 10.87
C PHE A 8 11.18 -3.07 9.82
N GLN A 9 11.41 -2.41 8.70
CA GLN A 9 10.52 -2.51 7.55
C GLN A 9 10.56 -3.94 6.99
N ARG A 10 9.41 -4.44 6.50
CA ARG A 10 9.17 -5.83 6.10
C ARG A 10 9.45 -6.80 7.25
N GLN A 11 8.79 -6.57 8.35
CA GLN A 11 8.87 -7.45 9.51
C GLN A 11 8.40 -8.86 9.19
N ALA A 12 7.17 -9.00 8.69
CA ALA A 12 6.61 -10.28 8.31
C ALA A 12 7.13 -10.74 6.93
N GLY A 13 7.25 -12.04 6.73
CA GLY A 13 7.61 -12.58 5.44
C GLY A 13 8.37 -13.90 5.48
N ARG A 14 8.82 -14.35 4.32
CA ARG A 14 9.46 -15.66 4.08
C ARG A 14 10.73 -15.95 4.89
N SER A 15 11.33 -14.95 5.50
CA SER A 15 12.45 -15.14 6.43
C SER A 15 12.03 -15.86 7.72
N LEU A 16 10.76 -15.72 8.11
CA LEU A 16 10.23 -16.33 9.32
C LEU A 16 9.75 -17.77 9.06
N PRO A 17 10.23 -18.77 9.82
CA PRO A 17 9.72 -20.13 9.74
C PRO A 17 8.22 -20.20 10.04
N GLU A 18 7.76 -19.44 11.02
CA GLU A 18 6.36 -19.34 11.43
C GLU A 18 5.47 -18.88 10.27
N TYR A 19 5.91 -17.84 9.55
CA TYR A 19 5.22 -17.38 8.35
C TYR A 19 5.09 -18.49 7.30
N ARG A 20 6.19 -19.21 7.01
CA ARG A 20 6.16 -20.31 6.03
C ARG A 20 5.26 -21.46 6.45
N ALA A 21 5.11 -21.69 7.76
CA ALA A 21 4.26 -22.76 8.27
C ALA A 21 2.76 -22.49 8.11
N ILE A 22 2.32 -21.23 8.23
CA ILE A 22 0.89 -20.88 8.23
C ILE A 22 0.40 -20.23 6.94
N ARG A 23 1.32 -19.63 6.14
CA ARG A 23 0.97 -18.86 4.95
C ARG A 23 0.26 -19.70 3.88
N GLY A 24 0.59 -20.98 3.79
CA GLY A 24 0.07 -21.86 2.75
C GLY A 24 0.56 -21.49 1.32
N GLU A 25 -0.11 -22.06 0.33
CA GLU A 25 0.05 -21.77 -1.09
C GLU A 25 -0.96 -20.69 -1.53
N GLY A 26 -0.80 -20.16 -2.75
CA GLY A 26 -1.70 -19.14 -3.31
C GLY A 26 -1.12 -17.73 -3.32
N SER A 27 -1.93 -16.75 -3.71
CA SER A 27 -1.55 -15.34 -3.74
C SER A 27 -1.37 -14.77 -2.34
N ILE A 28 -0.49 -13.76 -2.20
CA ILE A 28 -0.41 -13.00 -0.94
C ILE A 28 -1.72 -12.26 -0.66
N LEU A 29 -2.47 -11.91 -1.69
CA LEU A 29 -3.75 -11.23 -1.57
C LEU A 29 -4.78 -12.14 -0.87
N ASP A 30 -4.79 -13.46 -1.18
CA ASP A 30 -5.68 -14.43 -0.51
C ASP A 30 -5.43 -14.48 1.01
N ALA A 31 -4.14 -14.41 1.41
CA ALA A 31 -3.79 -14.40 2.83
C ALA A 31 -4.10 -13.06 3.52
N ILE A 32 -4.17 -11.96 2.78
CA ILE A 32 -4.57 -10.65 3.30
C ILE A 32 -6.09 -10.59 3.47
N GLU A 33 -6.86 -11.27 2.63
CA GLU A 33 -8.32 -11.36 2.73
C GLU A 33 -8.79 -12.18 3.94
N ASP A 34 -7.97 -13.06 4.47
CA ASP A 34 -8.19 -13.73 5.75
C ASP A 34 -7.66 -12.85 6.89
N SER A 35 -8.56 -12.10 7.55
CA SER A 35 -8.21 -11.13 8.59
C SER A 35 -7.48 -11.77 9.78
N SER A 36 -7.86 -12.98 10.19
CA SER A 36 -7.23 -13.68 11.30
C SER A 36 -5.82 -14.16 10.94
N LEU A 37 -5.64 -14.67 9.72
CA LEU A 37 -4.32 -15.05 9.22
C LEU A 37 -3.40 -13.83 9.08
N ALA A 38 -3.91 -12.73 8.54
CA ALA A 38 -3.17 -11.49 8.39
C ALA A 38 -2.75 -10.90 9.76
N ALA A 39 -3.64 -10.97 10.75
CA ALA A 39 -3.33 -10.55 12.12
C ALA A 39 -2.23 -11.43 12.74
N GLU A 40 -2.35 -12.75 12.65
CA GLU A 40 -1.32 -13.67 13.17
C GLU A 40 0.04 -13.43 12.50
N ILE A 41 0.08 -13.27 11.16
CA ILE A 41 1.31 -12.97 10.43
C ILE A 41 1.92 -11.64 10.90
N THR A 42 1.11 -10.62 11.16
CA THR A 42 1.58 -9.32 11.67
C THR A 42 2.20 -9.46 13.07
N MET A 43 1.66 -10.32 13.93
CA MET A 43 2.14 -10.50 15.30
C MET A 43 3.42 -11.35 15.41
N GLN A 44 3.71 -12.21 14.44
CA GLN A 44 4.89 -13.08 14.46
C GLN A 44 6.22 -12.33 14.68
N PRO A 45 6.55 -11.27 13.93
CA PRO A 45 7.78 -10.50 14.12
C PRO A 45 7.86 -9.85 15.50
N VAL A 46 6.74 -9.33 16.00
CA VAL A 46 6.66 -8.70 17.33
C VAL A 46 7.02 -9.70 18.40
N ARG A 47 6.39 -10.88 18.39
CA ARG A 47 6.68 -11.97 19.35
C ARG A 47 8.10 -12.49 19.25
N ARG A 48 8.63 -12.57 18.02
CA ARG A 48 9.96 -13.16 17.78
C ARG A 48 11.11 -12.21 18.10
N TYR A 49 10.97 -10.93 17.75
CA TYR A 49 12.08 -9.97 17.81
C TYR A 49 11.91 -8.93 18.90
N GLY A 50 10.74 -8.82 19.53
CA GLY A 50 10.46 -7.80 20.54
C GLY A 50 10.61 -6.38 19.99
N VAL A 51 10.17 -6.15 18.76
CA VAL A 51 10.21 -4.81 18.11
C VAL A 51 9.21 -3.86 18.75
N ASP A 52 9.50 -2.57 18.69
CA ASP A 52 8.71 -1.52 19.36
C ASP A 52 7.49 -1.03 18.57
N ALA A 53 7.28 -1.53 17.37
CA ALA A 53 6.07 -1.31 16.58
C ALA A 53 5.80 -2.48 15.63
N ALA A 54 4.54 -2.77 15.37
CA ALA A 54 4.09 -3.73 14.37
C ALA A 54 3.77 -3.02 13.05
N ILE A 55 4.10 -3.65 11.92
CA ILE A 55 3.67 -3.19 10.59
C ILE A 55 2.58 -4.13 10.10
N LEU A 56 1.43 -3.59 9.73
CA LEU A 56 0.29 -4.34 9.20
C LEU A 56 0.73 -5.24 8.03
N PHE A 57 0.39 -6.52 8.08
CA PHE A 57 0.57 -7.42 6.95
C PHE A 57 -0.50 -7.13 5.89
N SER A 58 -0.12 -6.45 4.85
CA SER A 58 -0.94 -6.06 3.71
C SER A 58 -0.05 -5.82 2.48
N ASP A 59 -0.63 -5.34 1.39
CA ASP A 59 0.10 -4.92 0.19
C ASP A 59 -0.43 -3.57 -0.31
N ILE A 60 0.47 -2.77 -0.90
CA ILE A 60 0.13 -1.44 -1.45
C ILE A 60 -0.83 -1.50 -2.63
N VAL A 61 -0.99 -2.65 -3.27
CA VAL A 61 -1.91 -2.86 -4.40
C VAL A 61 -3.31 -3.28 -3.98
N VAL A 62 -3.52 -3.64 -2.71
CA VAL A 62 -4.84 -4.07 -2.18
C VAL A 62 -5.95 -3.06 -2.51
N PRO A 63 -5.80 -1.75 -2.26
CA PRO A 63 -6.86 -0.79 -2.53
C PRO A 63 -7.22 -0.69 -4.02
N VAL A 64 -6.23 -0.69 -4.91
CA VAL A 64 -6.48 -0.57 -6.36
C VAL A 64 -7.03 -1.86 -6.95
N ASN A 65 -6.66 -3.02 -6.39
CA ASN A 65 -7.24 -4.30 -6.76
C ASN A 65 -8.74 -4.34 -6.40
N ALA A 66 -9.07 -3.91 -5.20
CA ALA A 66 -10.46 -3.88 -4.70
C ALA A 66 -11.38 -2.96 -5.52
N VAL A 67 -10.87 -1.88 -6.09
CA VAL A 67 -11.69 -0.95 -6.91
C VAL A 67 -11.78 -1.34 -8.39
N GLY A 68 -11.19 -2.48 -8.80
CA GLY A 68 -11.38 -3.06 -10.13
C GLY A 68 -10.17 -2.99 -11.05
N PHE A 69 -8.99 -2.66 -10.53
CA PHE A 69 -7.75 -2.75 -11.32
C PHE A 69 -7.01 -4.05 -10.98
N THR A 70 -7.39 -5.14 -11.65
CA THR A 70 -6.90 -6.49 -11.33
C THR A 70 -5.38 -6.58 -11.36
N ILE A 71 -4.81 -6.74 -10.18
CA ILE A 71 -3.39 -6.97 -9.96
C ILE A 71 -3.24 -8.28 -9.22
N ASP A 72 -2.30 -9.11 -9.66
CA ASP A 72 -1.84 -10.29 -8.93
C ASP A 72 -0.40 -10.08 -8.44
N VAL A 73 -0.03 -10.71 -7.35
CA VAL A 73 1.34 -10.69 -6.82
C VAL A 73 2.01 -12.04 -7.08
N VAL A 74 2.60 -12.14 -8.26
CA VAL A 74 3.21 -13.39 -8.75
C VAL A 74 4.49 -13.71 -7.97
N PRO A 75 4.62 -14.90 -7.37
CA PRO A 75 5.83 -15.30 -6.65
C PRO A 75 7.09 -15.19 -7.51
N GLY A 76 8.12 -14.52 -7.00
CA GLY A 76 9.39 -14.31 -7.71
C GLY A 76 9.39 -13.21 -8.77
N VAL A 77 8.23 -12.70 -9.15
CA VAL A 77 8.07 -11.60 -10.10
C VAL A 77 7.66 -10.31 -9.38
N GLY A 78 6.62 -10.37 -8.56
CA GLY A 78 6.02 -9.22 -7.89
C GLY A 78 4.65 -8.86 -8.48
N PRO A 79 4.14 -7.63 -8.20
CA PRO A 79 2.85 -7.18 -8.70
C PRO A 79 2.80 -7.15 -10.24
N THR A 80 1.76 -7.77 -10.80
CA THR A 80 1.49 -7.82 -12.25
C THR A 80 0.04 -7.43 -12.53
N ALA A 81 -0.16 -6.51 -13.48
CA ALA A 81 -1.49 -6.13 -13.93
C ALA A 81 -1.81 -6.86 -15.24
N SER A 82 -2.88 -7.64 -15.25
CA SER A 82 -3.34 -8.35 -16.45
C SER A 82 -3.74 -7.40 -17.58
N GLN A 83 -4.30 -6.24 -17.20
CA GLN A 83 -4.67 -5.16 -18.12
C GLN A 83 -4.05 -3.85 -17.65
N PRO A 84 -2.80 -3.55 -18.01
CA PRO A 84 -2.12 -2.33 -17.58
C PRO A 84 -2.84 -1.05 -18.07
N PHE A 85 -2.66 0.05 -17.32
CA PHE A 85 -3.13 1.37 -17.72
C PHE A 85 -2.40 1.86 -18.96
N ARG A 86 -3.14 2.29 -20.00
CA ARG A 86 -2.57 2.71 -21.29
C ARG A 86 -3.12 4.03 -21.81
N ARG A 87 -4.33 4.40 -21.45
CA ARG A 87 -5.06 5.53 -22.05
C ARG A 87 -6.09 6.12 -21.09
N LYS A 88 -6.55 7.34 -21.38
CA LYS A 88 -7.52 8.05 -20.54
C LYS A 88 -8.78 7.23 -20.20
N ALA A 89 -9.26 6.40 -21.14
CA ALA A 89 -10.42 5.56 -20.89
C ALA A 89 -10.23 4.56 -19.73
N ASP A 90 -8.99 4.17 -19.44
CA ASP A 90 -8.69 3.24 -18.35
C ASP A 90 -8.91 3.86 -16.96
N LEU A 91 -9.05 5.19 -16.86
CA LEU A 91 -9.45 5.87 -15.62
C LEU A 91 -10.82 5.40 -15.10
N GLN A 92 -11.71 4.96 -15.99
CA GLN A 92 -13.04 4.46 -15.60
C GLN A 92 -12.97 3.16 -14.80
N ARG A 93 -11.83 2.46 -14.81
CA ARG A 93 -11.59 1.24 -14.02
C ARG A 93 -11.22 1.53 -12.58
N LEU A 94 -10.86 2.77 -12.27
CA LEU A 94 -10.53 3.23 -10.91
C LEU A 94 -11.69 4.04 -10.36
N ARG A 95 -12.59 3.38 -9.66
CA ARG A 95 -13.64 4.03 -8.88
C ARG A 95 -13.12 4.47 -7.51
N ASN A 96 -13.90 5.23 -6.79
CA ASN A 96 -13.60 5.57 -5.41
C ASN A 96 -13.55 4.30 -4.55
N LEU A 97 -12.66 4.28 -3.59
CA LEU A 97 -12.56 3.20 -2.60
C LEU A 97 -13.55 3.48 -1.46
N GLU A 98 -14.36 2.49 -1.14
CA GLU A 98 -15.25 2.45 0.03
C GLU A 98 -14.72 1.37 1.00
N PRO A 99 -13.76 1.68 1.89
CA PRO A 99 -13.03 0.69 2.67
C PRO A 99 -13.91 -0.31 3.44
N PRO A 100 -15.06 0.09 4.04
CA PRO A 100 -15.93 -0.86 4.72
C PRO A 100 -16.59 -1.90 3.79
N VAL A 101 -16.67 -1.61 2.49
CA VAL A 101 -17.27 -2.48 1.47
C VAL A 101 -16.20 -3.22 0.67
N ASP A 102 -15.15 -2.51 0.28
CA ASP A 102 -14.16 -3.00 -0.66
C ASP A 102 -13.01 -3.77 0.00
N THR A 103 -12.64 -3.35 1.21
CA THR A 103 -11.51 -3.93 1.96
C THR A 103 -11.87 -4.15 3.44
N PRO A 104 -13.05 -4.74 3.78
CA PRO A 104 -13.48 -4.92 5.17
C PRO A 104 -12.48 -5.76 5.96
N TYR A 105 -11.85 -6.74 5.34
CA TYR A 105 -10.84 -7.60 5.94
C TYR A 105 -9.61 -6.82 6.45
N VAL A 106 -9.22 -5.74 5.79
CA VAL A 106 -8.12 -4.87 6.28
C VAL A 106 -8.52 -4.20 7.60
N LEU A 107 -9.75 -3.70 7.67
CA LEU A 107 -10.26 -3.04 8.87
C LEU A 107 -10.46 -4.04 10.03
N GLU A 108 -10.90 -5.24 9.73
CA GLU A 108 -11.02 -6.33 10.71
C GLU A 108 -9.65 -6.72 11.25
N THR A 109 -8.65 -6.89 10.37
CA THR A 109 -7.26 -7.16 10.76
C THR A 109 -6.72 -6.06 11.69
N VAL A 110 -6.90 -4.78 11.33
CA VAL A 110 -6.46 -3.66 12.19
C VAL A 110 -7.13 -3.72 13.55
N LYS A 111 -8.45 -3.90 13.62
CA LYS A 111 -9.20 -3.98 14.88
C LYS A 111 -8.79 -5.18 15.75
N GLU A 112 -8.48 -6.31 15.13
CA GLU A 112 -7.97 -7.48 15.85
C GLU A 112 -6.57 -7.22 16.42
N LEU A 113 -5.68 -6.64 15.62
CA LEU A 113 -4.33 -6.29 16.05
C LEU A 113 -4.30 -5.27 17.19
N VAL A 114 -5.10 -4.22 17.11
CA VAL A 114 -5.20 -3.18 18.16
C VAL A 114 -5.62 -3.78 19.52
N ARG A 115 -6.43 -4.84 19.52
CA ARG A 115 -6.83 -5.53 20.76
C ARG A 115 -5.75 -6.45 21.34
N ASN A 116 -4.83 -6.94 20.50
CA ASN A 116 -3.89 -8.01 20.85
C ASN A 116 -2.43 -7.56 20.91
N LEU A 117 -2.11 -6.36 20.40
CA LEU A 117 -0.75 -5.82 20.41
C LEU A 117 -0.50 -4.95 21.65
N ASP A 118 0.66 -5.14 22.27
CA ASP A 118 1.18 -4.26 23.31
C ASP A 118 2.08 -3.13 22.74
N VAL A 119 2.25 -3.10 21.43
CA VAL A 119 3.05 -2.09 20.71
C VAL A 119 2.19 -1.36 19.67
N PRO A 120 2.57 -0.13 19.27
CA PRO A 120 1.86 0.62 18.23
C PRO A 120 1.77 -0.16 16.92
N LEU A 121 0.63 -0.06 16.23
CA LEU A 121 0.41 -0.59 14.90
C LEU A 121 0.63 0.50 13.85
N ILE A 122 1.50 0.22 12.89
CA ILE A 122 1.72 1.06 11.71
C ILE A 122 0.91 0.51 10.55
N GLY A 123 -0.10 1.26 10.11
CA GLY A 123 -0.80 1.05 8.86
C GLY A 123 -0.05 1.70 7.68
N PHE A 124 -0.47 1.44 6.45
CA PHE A 124 0.18 2.04 5.29
C PHE A 124 -0.68 2.03 4.02
N ALA A 125 -0.25 2.83 3.05
CA ALA A 125 -0.69 2.75 1.66
C ALA A 125 0.48 2.96 0.70
N GLY A 126 0.30 2.56 -0.56
CA GLY A 126 1.21 2.93 -1.62
C GLY A 126 1.02 4.39 -2.03
N ALA A 127 2.12 5.12 -2.19
CA ALA A 127 2.07 6.47 -2.73
C ALA A 127 1.58 6.46 -4.20
N PRO A 128 0.89 7.52 -4.63
CA PRO A 128 0.30 7.59 -5.97
C PRO A 128 1.28 7.27 -7.09
N PHE A 129 2.52 7.76 -7.04
CA PHE A 129 3.52 7.48 -8.07
C PHE A 129 3.94 6.01 -8.12
N THR A 130 4.22 5.40 -6.98
CA THR A 130 4.62 3.99 -6.93
C THR A 130 3.48 3.10 -7.43
N VAL A 131 2.24 3.36 -7.03
CA VAL A 131 1.06 2.61 -7.50
C VAL A 131 0.83 2.84 -8.98
N ALA A 132 0.84 4.10 -9.47
CA ALA A 132 0.72 4.43 -10.89
C ALA A 132 1.76 3.67 -11.72
N SER A 133 3.00 3.57 -11.22
CA SER A 133 4.07 2.83 -11.90
C SER A 133 3.71 1.35 -12.09
N TYR A 134 3.16 0.67 -11.09
CA TYR A 134 2.70 -0.71 -11.24
C TYR A 134 1.56 -0.83 -12.25
N LEU A 135 0.57 0.08 -12.17
CA LEU A 135 -0.57 0.07 -13.09
C LEU A 135 -0.13 0.28 -14.54
N ILE A 136 0.79 1.22 -14.79
CA ILE A 136 1.24 1.59 -16.15
C ILE A 136 2.25 0.58 -16.70
N GLU A 137 3.27 0.21 -15.94
CA GLU A 137 4.26 -0.78 -16.41
C GLU A 137 3.61 -2.16 -16.61
N GLY A 138 2.67 -2.53 -15.75
CA GLY A 138 1.98 -3.82 -15.72
C GLY A 138 2.80 -4.95 -15.12
N GLN A 139 4.05 -4.67 -14.77
CA GLN A 139 5.00 -5.58 -14.13
C GLN A 139 6.14 -4.77 -13.51
N PRO A 140 6.99 -5.34 -12.65
CA PRO A 140 8.16 -4.65 -12.15
C PRO A 140 9.06 -4.10 -13.25
N SER A 141 9.49 -2.86 -13.13
CA SER A 141 10.33 -2.17 -14.10
C SER A 141 11.55 -1.54 -13.43
N ARG A 142 12.70 -1.57 -14.10
CA ARG A 142 13.91 -0.89 -13.61
C ARG A 142 13.98 0.57 -14.07
N THR A 143 13.39 0.89 -15.21
CA THR A 143 13.53 2.20 -15.86
C THR A 143 12.28 3.05 -15.74
N HIS A 144 11.12 2.43 -15.45
CA HIS A 144 9.80 3.08 -15.47
C HIS A 144 9.55 3.87 -16.76
N ALA A 145 9.98 3.30 -17.91
CA ALA A 145 9.97 4.01 -19.18
C ALA A 145 8.56 4.37 -19.66
N LYS A 146 7.59 3.45 -19.51
CA LYS A 146 6.18 3.71 -19.87
C LYS A 146 5.56 4.75 -18.95
N THR A 147 5.85 4.67 -17.65
CA THR A 147 5.38 5.62 -16.64
C THR A 147 5.87 7.02 -16.94
N LYS A 148 7.18 7.18 -17.18
CA LYS A 148 7.79 8.46 -17.54
C LYS A 148 7.27 8.97 -18.90
N SER A 149 7.09 8.08 -19.87
CA SER A 149 6.51 8.45 -21.16
C SER A 149 5.11 9.05 -20.99
N LEU A 150 4.19 8.39 -20.26
CA LEU A 150 2.84 8.92 -20.02
C LEU A 150 2.90 10.26 -19.27
N MET A 151 3.73 10.36 -18.25
CA MET A 151 3.90 11.56 -17.43
C MET A 151 4.27 12.79 -18.27
N HIS A 152 5.16 12.61 -19.25
CA HIS A 152 5.62 13.72 -20.10
C HIS A 152 4.78 13.94 -21.36
N SER A 153 4.26 12.87 -21.98
CA SER A 153 3.51 13.00 -23.23
C SER A 153 2.03 13.37 -23.03
N GLU A 154 1.44 12.95 -21.90
CA GLU A 154 0.03 13.19 -21.59
C GLU A 154 -0.16 13.68 -20.14
N PRO A 155 0.39 14.86 -19.78
CA PRO A 155 0.38 15.32 -18.38
C PRO A 155 -1.03 15.47 -17.80
N GLY A 156 -2.04 15.80 -18.61
CA GLY A 156 -3.42 15.84 -18.15
C GLY A 156 -3.95 14.46 -17.70
N VAL A 157 -3.69 13.42 -18.50
CA VAL A 157 -4.06 12.03 -18.15
C VAL A 157 -3.27 11.55 -16.93
N TRP A 158 -2.00 11.93 -16.85
CA TRP A 158 -1.16 11.64 -15.69
C TRP A 158 -1.74 12.22 -14.40
N HIS A 159 -2.06 13.51 -14.39
CA HIS A 159 -2.61 14.16 -13.19
C HIS A 159 -4.00 13.64 -12.83
N ASP A 160 -4.84 13.29 -13.80
CA ASP A 160 -6.13 12.63 -13.58
C ASP A 160 -5.93 11.27 -12.86
N LEU A 161 -4.96 10.46 -13.33
CA LEU A 161 -4.62 9.18 -12.70
C LEU A 161 -4.09 9.37 -11.28
N MET A 162 -3.12 10.26 -11.11
CA MET A 162 -2.50 10.54 -9.81
C MET A 162 -3.54 11.04 -8.81
N SER A 163 -4.49 11.88 -9.22
CA SER A 163 -5.56 12.37 -8.36
C SER A 163 -6.45 11.22 -7.85
N ARG A 164 -6.86 10.30 -8.72
CA ARG A 164 -7.65 9.14 -8.31
C ARG A 164 -6.91 8.21 -7.34
N LEU A 165 -5.62 8.01 -7.60
CA LEU A 165 -4.78 7.19 -6.69
C LEU A 165 -4.56 7.88 -5.35
N THR A 166 -4.52 9.21 -5.33
CA THR A 166 -4.50 10.01 -4.09
C THR A 166 -5.78 9.78 -3.29
N ASP A 167 -6.95 9.88 -3.91
CA ASP A 167 -8.25 9.66 -3.26
C ASP A 167 -8.32 8.24 -2.65
N ILE A 168 -7.83 7.23 -3.38
CA ILE A 168 -7.78 5.85 -2.91
C ILE A 168 -6.82 5.69 -1.72
N ALA A 169 -5.62 6.29 -1.80
CA ALA A 169 -4.64 6.24 -0.72
C ALA A 169 -5.16 6.92 0.55
N VAL A 170 -5.77 8.10 0.43
CA VAL A 170 -6.40 8.82 1.54
C VAL A 170 -7.51 7.98 2.19
N ALA A 171 -8.44 7.45 1.39
CA ALA A 171 -9.53 6.62 1.91
C ALA A 171 -9.00 5.38 2.67
N SER A 172 -7.98 4.70 2.10
CA SER A 172 -7.36 3.54 2.73
C SER A 172 -6.65 3.89 4.04
N MET A 173 -5.80 4.93 4.05
CA MET A 173 -5.06 5.32 5.26
C MET A 173 -6.00 5.83 6.35
N ARG A 174 -6.94 6.71 6.01
CA ARG A 174 -7.96 7.21 6.94
C ARG A 174 -8.73 6.09 7.60
N SER A 175 -9.14 5.08 6.84
CA SER A 175 -9.89 3.96 7.37
C SER A 175 -9.07 3.10 8.34
N GLN A 176 -7.77 2.92 8.08
CA GLN A 176 -6.86 2.21 8.98
C GLN A 176 -6.68 2.97 10.31
N VAL A 177 -6.53 4.30 10.27
CA VAL A 177 -6.46 5.14 11.47
C VAL A 177 -7.75 5.05 12.27
N LEU A 178 -8.90 5.21 11.62
CA LEU A 178 -10.21 5.11 12.28
C LEU A 178 -10.48 3.70 12.84
N ALA A 179 -9.84 2.67 12.29
CA ALA A 179 -9.89 1.31 12.84
C ALA A 179 -8.93 1.10 14.03
N GLY A 180 -8.02 2.06 14.30
CA GLY A 180 -7.15 2.09 15.47
C GLY A 180 -5.64 2.00 15.19
N ALA A 181 -5.19 2.11 13.94
CA ALA A 181 -3.76 2.21 13.64
C ALA A 181 -3.16 3.45 14.32
N SER A 182 -2.01 3.28 14.97
CA SER A 182 -1.35 4.33 15.76
C SER A 182 -0.50 5.28 14.92
N ALA A 183 -0.13 4.87 13.73
CA ALA A 183 0.61 5.66 12.74
C ALA A 183 0.32 5.12 11.34
N VAL A 184 0.56 5.92 10.32
CA VAL A 184 0.45 5.50 8.92
C VAL A 184 1.66 5.91 8.11
N GLN A 185 2.08 5.04 7.19
CA GLN A 185 3.22 5.22 6.30
C GLN A 185 2.77 5.27 4.84
N LEU A 186 3.16 6.31 4.12
CA LEU A 186 2.98 6.37 2.67
C LEU A 186 4.25 5.83 1.98
N PHE A 187 4.15 4.67 1.32
CA PHE A 187 5.30 4.03 0.67
C PHE A 187 5.47 4.50 -0.77
N ASP A 188 6.52 5.29 -1.03
CA ASP A 188 6.89 5.73 -2.37
C ASP A 188 8.22 5.12 -2.83
N SER A 189 8.24 3.80 -2.94
CA SER A 189 9.45 3.00 -3.20
C SER A 189 10.14 3.33 -4.53
N TRP A 190 9.41 3.87 -5.51
CA TRP A 190 9.92 4.16 -6.85
C TRP A 190 10.22 5.63 -7.11
N ALA A 191 9.94 6.54 -6.18
CA ALA A 191 10.18 7.98 -6.34
C ALA A 191 11.64 8.31 -6.70
N GLY A 192 12.59 7.53 -6.18
CA GLY A 192 14.02 7.65 -6.51
C GLY A 192 14.39 7.40 -7.98
N ALA A 193 13.46 6.90 -8.80
CA ALA A 193 13.66 6.76 -10.25
C ALA A 193 13.47 8.08 -11.02
N LEU A 194 12.97 9.13 -10.35
CA LEU A 194 12.70 10.45 -10.93
C LEU A 194 13.82 11.44 -10.63
N SER A 195 13.96 12.45 -11.51
CA SER A 195 14.70 13.66 -11.17
C SER A 195 13.94 14.46 -10.09
N ALA A 196 14.64 15.31 -9.33
CA ALA A 196 14.01 16.19 -8.37
C ALA A 196 12.97 17.13 -9.04
N THR A 197 13.23 17.57 -10.27
CA THR A 197 12.31 18.40 -11.05
C THR A 197 11.04 17.64 -11.43
N ASP A 198 11.17 16.41 -11.92
CA ASP A 198 10.00 15.59 -12.26
C ASP A 198 9.17 15.27 -11.03
N TYR A 199 9.83 14.87 -9.92
CA TYR A 199 9.13 14.64 -8.66
C TYR A 199 8.34 15.89 -8.23
N LYS A 200 8.97 17.06 -8.23
CA LYS A 200 8.33 18.31 -7.83
C LYS A 200 7.11 18.65 -8.68
N ASN A 201 7.21 18.45 -9.99
CA ASN A 201 6.17 18.89 -10.92
C ASN A 201 5.02 17.86 -11.06
N PHE A 202 5.33 16.57 -11.02
CA PHE A 202 4.38 15.51 -11.39
C PHE A 202 3.93 14.63 -10.24
N VAL A 203 4.63 14.64 -9.09
CA VAL A 203 4.36 13.73 -7.97
C VAL A 203 4.08 14.47 -6.67
N PHE A 204 4.93 15.40 -6.29
CA PHE A 204 4.85 16.10 -5.00
C PHE A 204 3.47 16.67 -4.67
N PRO A 205 2.74 17.35 -5.59
CA PRO A 205 1.43 17.89 -5.28
C PRO A 205 0.41 16.82 -4.85
N HIS A 206 0.53 15.63 -5.40
CA HIS A 206 -0.34 14.50 -5.09
C HIS A 206 0.02 13.84 -3.76
N SER A 207 1.32 13.62 -3.50
CA SER A 207 1.79 13.09 -2.22
C SER A 207 1.52 14.07 -1.08
N GLN A 208 1.69 15.36 -1.30
CA GLN A 208 1.34 16.40 -0.32
C GLN A 208 -0.14 16.35 0.02
N ARG A 209 -1.02 16.26 -0.99
CA ARG A 209 -2.46 16.18 -0.78
C ARG A 209 -2.86 14.98 0.09
N VAL A 210 -2.16 13.82 -0.03
CA VAL A 210 -2.44 12.69 0.86
C VAL A 210 -2.25 13.08 2.32
N PHE A 211 -1.17 13.78 2.65
CA PHE A 211 -0.93 14.21 4.03
C PHE A 211 -1.87 15.32 4.47
N ASP A 212 -2.12 16.32 3.61
CA ASP A 212 -3.00 17.45 3.92
C ASP A 212 -4.43 16.96 4.26
N GLU A 213 -4.92 15.94 3.55
CA GLU A 213 -6.25 15.35 3.79
C GLU A 213 -6.32 14.40 5.00
N LEU A 214 -5.20 14.16 5.68
CA LEU A 214 -5.12 13.33 6.89
C LEU A 214 -4.79 14.14 8.15
N THR A 215 -4.63 15.46 8.04
CA THR A 215 -4.21 16.34 9.15
C THR A 215 -5.24 16.48 10.27
N ASP A 216 -6.50 16.11 10.01
CA ASP A 216 -7.57 16.08 11.00
C ASP A 216 -7.55 14.81 11.88
N LEU A 217 -6.68 13.87 11.58
CA LEU A 217 -6.51 12.63 12.34
C LEU A 217 -5.38 12.78 13.37
N GLU A 218 -5.65 12.30 14.57
CA GLU A 218 -4.64 12.24 15.65
C GLU A 218 -3.78 10.98 15.50
N VAL A 219 -2.70 11.03 14.68
CA VAL A 219 -1.75 9.93 14.45
C VAL A 219 -0.31 10.42 14.33
#